data_b10c32e5521b2afb213bf314dc5a0af5
#
_entry.id   b10c32e5521b2afb213bf314dc5a0af5
#
_cell.length_a   1.000
_cell.length_b   1.000
_cell.length_c   1.000
_cell.angle_alpha   90.00
_cell.angle_beta   90.00
_cell.angle_gamma   90.00
#
_symmetry.space_group_name_H-M   'P 1'
#
loop_
_entity.id
_entity.type
_entity.pdbx_description
1 polymer ?
#
loop_
_entity_poly.entity_id
_entity_poly.type
_entity_poly.pdbx_seq_one_letter_code
_entity_poly.pdbx_strand_id
1 'polypeptide(L)'
;MDAIVIAGGIPRPEDPLYTYSHGDSKALVDVAGKPMIQWVLDALGGAKQVDNVIVIGLSPKSGLTCKKPMHYVSNQGRMLANIVAGVNKSLEFNKKNKYVLIVSSDIPTLKSEMVDWLVDTCMGTKDDLYYGVCPKDVMEARFPGSKRTYTHLKDMDVCGADVNLTHVRMATEHLDMWESLIGSRKSPLKQASIIGFGTLFALFMRRLTLEDAVRRVSDRIGIRGRAIVWPYAEPCMDVDKPHQLELVREDLARQQNELAGKTKRAVKRPVKKTTKAKHIAKAVKKTTTRAKKDVALVAKTKLKAEK
;
A
#
# COMPACT_ATOMS: atom_id res chain seq x y z
N MET A 1 -7.78 -8.86 -2.78
CA MET A 1 -7.87 -7.80 -3.82
C MET A 1 -6.55 -7.71 -4.56
N ASP A 2 -6.56 -7.46 -5.88
CA ASP A 2 -5.31 -7.35 -6.63
C ASP A 2 -4.79 -5.91 -6.60
N ALA A 3 -3.46 -5.75 -6.53
CA ALA A 3 -2.77 -4.48 -6.56
C ALA A 3 -2.03 -4.30 -7.90
N ILE A 4 -2.30 -3.21 -8.60
CA ILE A 4 -1.67 -2.82 -9.85
C ILE A 4 -0.62 -1.76 -9.56
N VAL A 5 0.66 -2.09 -9.74
CA VAL A 5 1.79 -1.19 -9.49
C VAL A 5 2.25 -0.57 -10.81
N ILE A 6 2.13 0.74 -10.93
CA ILE A 6 2.55 1.47 -12.14
C ILE A 6 4.03 1.82 -12.03
N ALA A 7 4.86 1.18 -12.87
CA ALA A 7 6.32 1.28 -12.84
C ALA A 7 6.94 1.58 -14.23
N GLY A 8 6.13 2.00 -15.19
CA GLY A 8 6.58 2.23 -16.57
C GLY A 8 7.23 3.60 -16.84
N GLY A 9 7.42 4.43 -15.83
CA GLY A 9 8.01 5.76 -15.99
C GLY A 9 9.53 5.70 -16.22
N ILE A 10 9.99 6.13 -17.39
CA ILE A 10 11.40 6.31 -17.72
C ILE A 10 11.68 7.80 -17.73
N PRO A 11 12.53 8.34 -16.83
CA PRO A 11 12.89 9.74 -16.81
C PRO A 11 13.59 10.15 -18.11
N ARG A 12 13.29 11.36 -18.60
CA ARG A 12 13.99 11.98 -19.71
C ARG A 12 15.19 12.77 -19.20
N PRO A 13 16.15 13.15 -20.05
CA PRO A 13 17.33 13.91 -19.64
C PRO A 13 17.03 15.20 -18.86
N GLU A 14 15.88 15.84 -19.14
CA GLU A 14 15.40 17.04 -18.45
C GLU A 14 14.70 16.78 -17.11
N ASP A 15 14.38 15.53 -16.80
CA ASP A 15 13.71 15.17 -15.55
C ASP A 15 14.70 15.21 -14.37
N PRO A 16 14.29 15.72 -13.19
CA PRO A 16 15.19 15.89 -12.04
C PRO A 16 15.86 14.61 -11.54
N LEU A 17 15.23 13.44 -11.77
CA LEU A 17 15.74 12.14 -11.33
C LEU A 17 16.48 11.35 -12.43
N TYR A 18 16.70 11.94 -13.60
CA TYR A 18 17.37 11.26 -14.72
C TYR A 18 18.76 10.73 -14.33
N THR A 19 19.55 11.57 -13.64
CA THR A 19 20.92 11.20 -13.21
C THR A 19 20.96 10.05 -12.21
N TYR A 20 19.87 9.81 -11.48
CA TYR A 20 19.76 8.72 -10.53
C TYR A 20 19.23 7.43 -11.18
N SER A 21 18.50 7.53 -12.28
CA SER A 21 17.94 6.37 -13.00
C SER A 21 18.88 5.81 -14.05
N HIS A 22 19.91 6.57 -14.46
CA HIS A 22 20.84 6.21 -15.54
C HIS A 22 20.16 5.77 -16.84
N GLY A 23 18.97 6.33 -17.13
CA GLY A 23 18.17 5.98 -18.30
C GLY A 23 17.24 4.77 -18.12
N ASP A 24 17.26 4.12 -16.95
CA ASP A 24 16.33 3.05 -16.58
C ASP A 24 15.04 3.59 -15.98
N SER A 25 14.11 2.69 -15.65
CA SER A 25 12.87 3.07 -14.95
C SER A 25 13.16 3.77 -13.62
N LYS A 26 12.47 4.90 -13.36
CA LYS A 26 12.47 5.60 -12.08
C LYS A 26 12.23 4.64 -10.89
N ALA A 27 11.41 3.61 -11.09
CA ALA A 27 11.07 2.61 -10.08
C ALA A 27 12.28 1.81 -9.58
N LEU A 28 13.36 1.75 -10.37
CA LEU A 28 14.60 1.01 -10.05
C LEU A 28 15.66 1.86 -9.35
N VAL A 29 15.44 3.16 -9.18
CA VAL A 29 16.35 4.04 -8.42
C VAL A 29 16.55 3.48 -7.01
N ASP A 30 17.82 3.40 -6.58
CA ASP A 30 18.16 2.93 -5.23
C ASP A 30 17.65 3.88 -4.15
N VAL A 31 16.97 3.31 -3.16
CA VAL A 31 16.51 3.98 -1.95
C VAL A 31 16.90 3.13 -0.74
N ALA A 32 17.92 3.57 -0.01
CA ALA A 32 18.41 2.90 1.20
C ALA A 32 18.74 1.41 0.97
N GLY A 33 19.43 1.10 -0.15
CA GLY A 33 19.94 -0.23 -0.49
C GLY A 33 18.95 -1.18 -1.16
N LYS A 34 17.79 -0.67 -1.61
CA LYS A 34 16.81 -1.41 -2.41
C LYS A 34 16.29 -0.56 -3.56
N PRO A 35 15.87 -1.15 -4.70
CA PRO A 35 15.07 -0.44 -5.69
C PRO A 35 13.84 0.20 -5.04
N MET A 36 13.49 1.41 -5.44
CA MET A 36 12.36 2.17 -4.88
C MET A 36 11.05 1.37 -4.88
N ILE A 37 10.75 0.70 -5.99
CA ILE A 37 9.58 -0.18 -6.10
C ILE A 37 9.63 -1.38 -5.14
N GLN A 38 10.82 -1.88 -4.75
CA GLN A 38 10.93 -3.04 -3.87
C GLN A 38 10.32 -2.76 -2.49
N TRP A 39 10.41 -1.53 -2.00
CA TRP A 39 9.74 -1.10 -0.77
C TRP A 39 8.22 -1.20 -0.89
N VAL A 40 7.67 -0.76 -2.04
CA VAL A 40 6.24 -0.85 -2.33
C VAL A 40 5.79 -2.31 -2.42
N LEU A 41 6.59 -3.17 -3.11
CA LEU A 41 6.30 -4.60 -3.21
C LEU A 41 6.38 -5.31 -1.86
N ASP A 42 7.30 -4.92 -0.99
CA ASP A 42 7.41 -5.45 0.38
C ASP A 42 6.15 -5.08 1.19
N ALA A 43 5.67 -3.84 1.06
CA ALA A 43 4.44 -3.37 1.71
C ALA A 43 3.20 -4.13 1.21
N LEU A 44 3.03 -4.27 -0.10
CA LEU A 44 1.93 -5.02 -0.71
C LEU A 44 2.01 -6.52 -0.36
N GLY A 45 3.22 -7.07 -0.36
CA GLY A 45 3.47 -8.47 0.01
C GLY A 45 3.13 -8.80 1.46
N GLY A 46 3.23 -7.83 2.36
CA GLY A 46 2.86 -7.94 3.77
C GLY A 46 1.39 -7.64 4.07
N ALA A 47 0.68 -6.97 3.17
CA ALA A 47 -0.72 -6.60 3.36
C ALA A 47 -1.64 -7.82 3.30
N LYS A 48 -2.60 -7.90 4.23
CA LYS A 48 -3.56 -9.03 4.33
C LYS A 48 -4.61 -8.98 3.23
N GLN A 49 -4.99 -7.77 2.82
CA GLN A 49 -6.05 -7.52 1.85
C GLN A 49 -5.58 -7.68 0.39
N VAL A 50 -4.26 -7.85 0.14
CA VAL A 50 -3.71 -8.03 -1.21
C VAL A 50 -3.60 -9.54 -1.52
N ASP A 51 -4.09 -9.96 -2.69
CA ASP A 51 -4.01 -11.34 -3.17
C ASP A 51 -2.89 -11.50 -4.22
N ASN A 52 -2.88 -10.66 -5.27
CA ASN A 52 -1.88 -10.67 -6.33
C ASN A 52 -1.31 -9.26 -6.54
N VAL A 53 -0.08 -9.18 -7.04
CA VAL A 53 0.58 -7.94 -7.42
C VAL A 53 0.87 -7.97 -8.92
N ILE A 54 0.38 -6.96 -9.64
CA ILE A 54 0.55 -6.82 -11.09
C ILE A 54 1.46 -5.62 -11.33
N VAL A 55 2.68 -5.87 -11.79
CA VAL A 55 3.68 -4.83 -12.07
C VAL A 55 3.63 -4.43 -13.53
N ILE A 56 3.38 -3.16 -13.80
CA ILE A 56 3.27 -2.62 -15.16
C ILE A 56 4.55 -1.86 -15.51
N GLY A 57 5.18 -2.24 -16.64
CA GLY A 57 6.31 -1.52 -17.21
C GLY A 57 7.69 -2.04 -16.84
N LEU A 58 7.77 -3.06 -16.01
CA LEU A 58 8.98 -3.80 -15.72
C LEU A 58 8.84 -5.26 -16.17
N SER A 59 9.91 -6.04 -16.06
CA SER A 59 9.93 -7.44 -16.44
C SER A 59 10.49 -8.33 -15.30
N PRO A 60 10.32 -9.66 -15.37
CA PRO A 60 10.93 -10.59 -14.41
C PRO A 60 12.45 -10.45 -14.29
N LYS A 61 13.13 -9.94 -15.34
CA LYS A 61 14.59 -9.71 -15.34
C LYS A 61 15.02 -8.60 -14.37
N SER A 62 14.11 -7.78 -13.86
CA SER A 62 14.42 -6.75 -12.87
C SER A 62 14.82 -7.29 -11.49
N GLY A 63 14.72 -8.61 -11.25
CA GLY A 63 15.12 -9.25 -9.99
C GLY A 63 14.27 -8.90 -8.77
N LEU A 64 13.10 -8.29 -8.98
CA LEU A 64 12.18 -7.90 -7.91
C LEU A 64 11.48 -9.11 -7.28
N THR A 65 11.15 -9.01 -6.01
CA THR A 65 10.51 -10.08 -5.24
C THR A 65 9.27 -9.56 -4.52
N CYS A 66 8.30 -10.44 -4.30
CA CYS A 66 7.12 -10.16 -3.47
C CYS A 66 6.67 -11.43 -2.75
N LYS A 67 6.10 -11.29 -1.56
CA LYS A 67 5.51 -12.43 -0.82
C LYS A 67 4.18 -12.91 -1.41
N LYS A 68 3.57 -12.11 -2.30
CA LYS A 68 2.34 -12.45 -3.02
C LYS A 68 2.69 -12.89 -4.44
N PRO A 69 1.82 -13.66 -5.13
CA PRO A 69 1.99 -13.93 -6.55
C PRO A 69 2.18 -12.62 -7.33
N MET A 70 3.24 -12.56 -8.13
CA MET A 70 3.62 -11.37 -8.88
C MET A 70 3.55 -11.63 -10.38
N HIS A 71 2.90 -10.71 -11.10
CA HIS A 71 2.68 -10.79 -12.54
C HIS A 71 3.19 -9.52 -13.20
N TYR A 72 3.74 -9.67 -14.40
CA TYR A 72 4.30 -8.55 -15.15
C TYR A 72 3.48 -8.29 -16.40
N VAL A 73 3.26 -7.00 -16.68
CA VAL A 73 2.61 -6.52 -17.90
C VAL A 73 3.51 -5.44 -18.51
N SER A 74 3.69 -5.50 -19.82
CA SER A 74 4.51 -4.54 -20.56
C SER A 74 3.93 -3.13 -20.46
N ASN A 75 4.79 -2.11 -20.55
CA ASN A 75 4.38 -0.71 -20.60
C ASN A 75 3.55 -0.43 -21.87
N GLN A 76 2.37 0.14 -21.68
CA GLN A 76 1.43 0.51 -22.76
C GLN A 76 1.62 1.97 -23.24
N GLY A 77 2.70 2.65 -22.78
CA GLY A 77 3.08 4.00 -23.20
C GLY A 77 2.31 5.13 -22.52
N ARG A 78 1.09 4.91 -22.03
CA ARG A 78 0.27 5.93 -21.33
C ARG A 78 -0.25 5.37 -20.01
N MET A 79 -0.38 6.27 -19.02
CA MET A 79 -0.81 5.90 -17.66
C MET A 79 -2.16 5.16 -17.66
N LEU A 80 -3.17 5.68 -18.37
CA LEU A 80 -4.48 5.04 -18.45
C LEU A 80 -4.40 3.66 -19.10
N ALA A 81 -3.69 3.54 -20.22
CA ALA A 81 -3.53 2.26 -20.90
C ALA A 81 -2.82 1.22 -19.98
N ASN A 82 -1.88 1.65 -19.16
CA ASN A 82 -1.24 0.82 -18.15
C ASN A 82 -2.25 0.35 -17.08
N ILE A 83 -3.09 1.25 -16.58
CA ILE A 83 -4.15 0.90 -15.61
C ILE A 83 -5.12 -0.12 -16.22
N VAL A 84 -5.60 0.13 -17.44
CA VAL A 84 -6.50 -0.79 -18.15
C VAL A 84 -5.88 -2.17 -18.35
N ALA A 85 -4.61 -2.22 -18.79
CA ALA A 85 -3.90 -3.49 -18.95
C ALA A 85 -3.77 -4.26 -17.62
N GLY A 86 -3.51 -3.54 -16.52
CA GLY A 86 -3.48 -4.12 -15.17
C GLY A 86 -4.83 -4.65 -14.72
N VAL A 87 -5.92 -3.90 -14.96
CA VAL A 87 -7.30 -4.34 -14.64
C VAL A 87 -7.66 -5.59 -15.45
N ASN A 88 -7.37 -5.59 -16.74
CA ASN A 88 -7.62 -6.76 -17.59
C ASN A 88 -6.84 -7.97 -17.09
N LYS A 89 -5.59 -7.78 -16.68
CA LYS A 89 -4.76 -8.85 -16.09
C LYS A 89 -5.37 -9.38 -14.79
N SER A 90 -5.89 -8.52 -13.92
CA SER A 90 -6.59 -8.92 -12.69
C SER A 90 -7.86 -9.75 -13.02
N LEU A 91 -8.63 -9.35 -14.02
CA LEU A 91 -9.84 -10.05 -14.45
C LEU A 91 -9.55 -11.42 -15.10
N GLU A 92 -8.34 -11.66 -15.64
CA GLU A 92 -7.93 -12.99 -16.09
C GLU A 92 -7.86 -14.00 -14.93
N PHE A 93 -7.40 -13.57 -13.75
CA PHE A 93 -7.32 -14.43 -12.56
C PHE A 93 -8.67 -14.63 -11.89
N ASN A 94 -9.46 -13.56 -11.82
CA ASN A 94 -10.78 -13.60 -11.20
C ASN A 94 -11.77 -12.64 -11.87
N LYS A 95 -12.59 -13.16 -12.76
CA LYS A 95 -13.64 -12.41 -13.46
C LYS A 95 -14.66 -11.75 -12.53
N LYS A 96 -14.71 -12.13 -11.25
CA LYS A 96 -15.61 -11.56 -10.25
C LYS A 96 -14.98 -10.42 -9.44
N ASN A 97 -13.72 -10.08 -9.69
CA ASN A 97 -13.08 -8.93 -9.05
C ASN A 97 -13.88 -7.66 -9.37
N LYS A 98 -14.23 -6.93 -8.33
CA LYS A 98 -14.97 -5.66 -8.47
C LYS A 98 -14.04 -4.47 -8.27
N TYR A 99 -13.02 -4.60 -7.45
CA TYR A 99 -12.12 -3.52 -7.07
C TYR A 99 -10.66 -3.96 -7.20
N VAL A 100 -9.83 -3.00 -7.56
CA VAL A 100 -8.37 -3.14 -7.60
C VAL A 100 -7.72 -1.94 -6.91
N LEU A 101 -6.55 -2.16 -6.34
CA LEU A 101 -5.67 -1.08 -5.87
C LEU A 101 -4.82 -0.60 -7.05
N ILE A 102 -4.75 0.71 -7.24
CA ILE A 102 -3.80 1.36 -8.14
C ILE A 102 -2.73 2.00 -7.26
N VAL A 103 -1.49 1.58 -7.43
CA VAL A 103 -0.37 1.96 -6.57
C VAL A 103 0.76 2.50 -7.44
N SER A 104 1.31 3.65 -7.10
CA SER A 104 2.52 4.15 -7.74
C SER A 104 3.77 3.43 -7.21
N SER A 105 4.78 3.27 -8.06
CA SER A 105 6.03 2.60 -7.67
C SER A 105 7.02 3.49 -6.91
N ASP A 106 6.71 4.76 -6.73
CA ASP A 106 7.60 5.80 -6.21
C ASP A 106 7.21 6.34 -4.81
N ILE A 107 6.48 5.54 -4.05
CA ILE A 107 6.10 5.81 -2.65
C ILE A 107 6.76 4.79 -1.69
N PRO A 108 8.10 4.77 -1.59
CA PRO A 108 8.83 3.69 -0.90
C PRO A 108 8.63 3.68 0.62
N THR A 109 7.98 4.69 1.20
CA THR A 109 7.63 4.73 2.62
C THR A 109 6.31 4.04 2.96
N LEU A 110 5.55 3.55 1.97
CA LEU A 110 4.31 2.80 2.15
C LEU A 110 4.52 1.59 3.05
N LYS A 111 3.54 1.27 3.91
CA LYS A 111 3.55 0.11 4.80
C LYS A 111 2.30 -0.75 4.62
N SER A 112 2.43 -2.04 4.95
CA SER A 112 1.36 -3.03 4.79
C SER A 112 0.07 -2.66 5.52
N GLU A 113 0.19 -2.17 6.75
CA GLU A 113 -0.95 -1.75 7.58
C GLU A 113 -1.73 -0.57 6.97
N MET A 114 -1.07 0.28 6.19
CA MET A 114 -1.71 1.40 5.50
C MET A 114 -2.56 0.89 4.33
N VAL A 115 -2.05 -0.10 3.59
CA VAL A 115 -2.80 -0.74 2.50
C VAL A 115 -4.05 -1.44 3.06
N ASP A 116 -3.90 -2.21 4.14
CA ASP A 116 -5.03 -2.87 4.80
C ASP A 116 -6.06 -1.85 5.30
N TRP A 117 -5.60 -0.76 5.94
CA TRP A 117 -6.47 0.32 6.42
C TRP A 117 -7.29 0.96 5.28
N LEU A 118 -6.66 1.22 4.11
CA LEU A 118 -7.38 1.79 2.96
C LEU A 118 -8.50 0.86 2.49
N VAL A 119 -8.19 -0.42 2.31
CA VAL A 119 -9.17 -1.40 1.84
C VAL A 119 -10.32 -1.51 2.84
N ASP A 120 -10.03 -1.66 4.14
CA ASP A 120 -11.05 -1.78 5.17
C ASP A 120 -11.95 -0.52 5.23
N THR A 121 -11.35 0.67 5.06
CA THR A 121 -12.08 1.95 5.02
C THR A 121 -13.01 2.05 3.79
N CYS A 122 -12.54 1.61 2.63
CA CYS A 122 -13.28 1.73 1.37
C CYS A 122 -14.41 0.69 1.24
N MET A 123 -14.21 -0.52 1.75
CA MET A 123 -15.17 -1.64 1.54
C MET A 123 -16.50 -1.47 2.28
N GLY A 124 -16.61 -0.49 3.17
CA GLY A 124 -17.88 -0.10 3.81
C GLY A 124 -18.88 0.58 2.87
N THR A 125 -18.45 1.00 1.68
CA THR A 125 -19.27 1.69 0.67
C THR A 125 -19.07 1.07 -0.71
N LYS A 126 -19.87 1.50 -1.71
CA LYS A 126 -19.84 0.94 -3.07
C LYS A 126 -19.60 2.04 -4.11
N ASP A 127 -18.58 2.86 -3.87
CA ASP A 127 -18.22 3.94 -4.79
C ASP A 127 -17.33 3.42 -5.93
N ASP A 128 -17.24 4.19 -7.03
CA ASP A 128 -16.50 3.76 -8.21
C ASP A 128 -15.02 4.07 -8.12
N LEU A 129 -14.70 5.18 -7.44
CA LEU A 129 -13.35 5.65 -7.22
C LEU A 129 -13.19 6.14 -5.78
N TYR A 130 -12.22 5.60 -5.09
CA TYR A 130 -11.74 6.10 -3.81
C TYR A 130 -10.38 6.76 -4.02
N TYR A 131 -10.37 8.07 -3.96
CA TYR A 131 -9.17 8.88 -4.18
C TYR A 131 -8.60 9.34 -2.84
N GLY A 132 -7.38 8.90 -2.54
CA GLY A 132 -6.68 9.25 -1.32
C GLY A 132 -6.20 10.70 -1.32
N VAL A 133 -6.35 11.39 -0.20
CA VAL A 133 -5.77 12.72 0.04
C VAL A 133 -5.16 12.77 1.44
N CYS A 134 -4.04 13.49 1.60
CA CYS A 134 -3.42 13.71 2.90
C CYS A 134 -3.53 15.20 3.29
N PRO A 135 -4.00 15.52 4.51
CA PRO A 135 -3.96 16.87 5.04
C PRO A 135 -2.53 17.39 5.16
N LYS A 136 -2.35 18.69 4.93
CA LYS A 136 -1.05 19.35 4.95
C LYS A 136 -0.36 19.21 6.32
N ASP A 137 -1.08 19.35 7.40
CA ASP A 137 -0.55 19.22 8.76
C ASP A 137 0.00 17.81 9.03
N VAL A 138 -0.69 16.75 8.57
CA VAL A 138 -0.22 15.37 8.64
C VAL A 138 1.04 15.18 7.79
N MET A 139 1.05 15.73 6.57
CA MET A 139 2.19 15.63 5.65
C MET A 139 3.42 16.34 6.21
N GLU A 140 3.29 17.59 6.62
CA GLU A 140 4.40 18.40 7.12
C GLU A 140 4.91 17.91 8.48
N ALA A 141 4.04 17.35 9.33
CA ALA A 141 4.47 16.74 10.59
C ALA A 141 5.35 15.50 10.37
N ARG A 142 5.04 14.69 9.35
CA ARG A 142 5.76 13.44 9.07
C ARG A 142 6.99 13.64 8.18
N PHE A 143 6.87 14.49 7.16
CA PHE A 143 7.90 14.78 6.16
C PHE A 143 8.10 16.29 6.00
N PRO A 144 8.67 16.97 7.02
CA PRO A 144 8.96 18.39 6.95
C PRO A 144 9.92 18.67 5.79
N GLY A 145 9.60 19.67 4.99
CA GLY A 145 10.42 20.04 3.83
C GLY A 145 10.22 19.16 2.59
N SER A 146 9.19 18.31 2.55
CA SER A 146 8.83 17.50 1.37
C SER A 146 8.48 18.33 0.15
N LYS A 147 8.08 19.60 0.34
CA LYS A 147 7.68 20.57 -0.71
C LYS A 147 6.61 19.99 -1.64
N ARG A 148 5.62 19.32 -1.04
CA ARG A 148 4.44 18.83 -1.77
C ARG A 148 3.59 19.99 -2.28
N THR A 149 2.92 19.77 -3.39
CA THR A 149 1.93 20.72 -3.90
C THR A 149 0.59 20.46 -3.23
N TYR A 150 -0.01 21.50 -2.65
CA TYR A 150 -1.30 21.39 -1.97
C TYR A 150 -2.41 22.03 -2.77
N THR A 151 -3.56 21.37 -2.77
CA THR A 151 -4.86 21.94 -3.16
C THR A 151 -5.45 22.62 -1.94
N HIS A 152 -5.72 23.92 -2.06
CA HIS A 152 -6.27 24.73 -0.98
C HIS A 152 -7.80 24.69 -1.01
N LEU A 153 -8.41 24.06 -0.02
CA LEU A 153 -9.85 23.99 0.15
C LEU A 153 -10.30 24.97 1.24
N LYS A 154 -11.62 25.09 1.43
CA LYS A 154 -12.21 25.93 2.47
C LYS A 154 -11.92 25.39 3.87
N ASP A 155 -11.95 24.07 4.01
CA ASP A 155 -11.85 23.32 5.26
C ASP A 155 -10.46 22.77 5.55
N MET A 156 -9.63 22.54 4.51
CA MET A 156 -8.28 22.00 4.66
C MET A 156 -7.42 22.21 3.42
N ASP A 157 -6.10 22.17 3.60
CA ASP A 157 -5.14 22.02 2.50
C ASP A 157 -4.77 20.54 2.35
N VAL A 158 -4.82 19.98 1.14
CA VAL A 158 -4.55 18.55 0.89
C VAL A 158 -3.60 18.32 -0.27
N CYS A 159 -2.80 17.26 -0.21
CA CYS A 159 -2.12 16.69 -1.37
C CYS A 159 -2.71 15.33 -1.74
N GLY A 160 -2.60 14.94 -3.02
CA GLY A 160 -3.08 13.65 -3.50
C GLY A 160 -2.21 12.50 -3.05
N ALA A 161 -2.81 11.32 -2.89
CA ALA A 161 -2.13 10.07 -2.61
C ALA A 161 -1.90 9.26 -3.89
N ASP A 162 -0.87 8.43 -3.84
CA ASP A 162 -0.43 7.55 -4.93
C ASP A 162 -0.84 6.07 -4.67
N VAL A 163 -1.77 5.86 -3.75
CA VAL A 163 -2.51 4.62 -3.51
C VAL A 163 -4.00 4.94 -3.54
N ASN A 164 -4.68 4.37 -4.51
CA ASN A 164 -6.10 4.60 -4.74
C ASN A 164 -6.82 3.26 -4.96
N LEU A 165 -8.12 3.21 -4.67
CA LEU A 165 -8.93 2.03 -4.93
C LEU A 165 -10.01 2.37 -5.96
N THR A 166 -10.15 1.52 -6.97
CA THR A 166 -11.10 1.75 -8.06
C THR A 166 -11.90 0.50 -8.39
N HIS A 167 -13.17 0.71 -8.75
CA HIS A 167 -14.00 -0.35 -9.32
C HIS A 167 -13.52 -0.67 -10.74
N VAL A 168 -13.42 -1.96 -11.10
CA VAL A 168 -12.91 -2.41 -12.41
C VAL A 168 -13.68 -1.83 -13.59
N ARG A 169 -14.99 -1.53 -13.44
CA ARG A 169 -15.82 -0.91 -14.49
C ARG A 169 -15.29 0.45 -14.95
N MET A 170 -14.54 1.15 -14.11
CA MET A 170 -13.92 2.41 -14.49
C MET A 170 -12.92 2.25 -15.64
N ALA A 171 -12.27 1.09 -15.74
CA ALA A 171 -11.32 0.76 -16.81
C ALA A 171 -12.00 0.07 -18.01
N THR A 172 -13.30 -0.28 -17.93
CA THR A 172 -14.03 -1.00 -18.99
C THR A 172 -15.15 -0.18 -19.61
N GLU A 173 -15.80 0.72 -18.84
CA GLU A 173 -17.02 1.41 -19.26
C GLU A 173 -16.82 2.92 -19.48
N HIS A 174 -15.79 3.54 -18.87
CA HIS A 174 -15.62 5.01 -18.84
C HIS A 174 -14.25 5.47 -19.35
N LEU A 175 -13.67 4.79 -20.35
CA LEU A 175 -12.29 5.02 -20.80
C LEU A 175 -12.06 6.44 -21.34
N ASP A 176 -12.96 6.96 -22.18
CA ASP A 176 -12.80 8.29 -22.81
C ASP A 176 -12.77 9.41 -21.76
N MET A 177 -13.58 9.25 -20.73
CA MET A 177 -13.63 10.19 -19.62
C MET A 177 -12.34 10.15 -18.78
N TRP A 178 -11.84 8.95 -18.50
CA TRP A 178 -10.57 8.77 -17.80
C TRP A 178 -9.40 9.35 -18.60
N GLU A 179 -9.36 9.12 -19.90
CA GLU A 179 -8.32 9.67 -20.78
C GLU A 179 -8.34 11.20 -20.73
N SER A 180 -9.53 11.79 -20.74
CA SER A 180 -9.71 13.23 -20.60
C SER A 180 -9.23 13.76 -19.25
N LEU A 181 -9.60 13.09 -18.15
CA LEU A 181 -9.18 13.48 -16.79
C LEU A 181 -7.67 13.39 -16.60
N ILE A 182 -7.06 12.27 -16.97
CA ILE A 182 -5.62 12.06 -16.83
C ILE A 182 -4.83 12.98 -17.76
N GLY A 183 -5.29 13.14 -19.02
CA GLY A 183 -4.67 13.99 -20.01
C GLY A 183 -4.75 15.49 -19.69
N SER A 184 -5.73 15.91 -18.88
CA SER A 184 -5.92 17.32 -18.49
C SER A 184 -5.05 17.77 -17.31
N ARG A 185 -4.38 16.86 -16.58
CA ARG A 185 -3.66 17.14 -15.31
C ARG A 185 -2.64 18.31 -15.42
N LYS A 186 -2.07 18.53 -16.60
CA LYS A 186 -1.08 19.61 -16.85
C LYS A 186 -1.67 20.86 -17.49
N SER A 187 -2.99 20.93 -17.74
CA SER A 187 -3.64 22.06 -18.41
C SER A 187 -4.86 22.56 -17.65
N PRO A 188 -4.77 23.71 -16.95
CA PRO A 188 -5.91 24.28 -16.23
C PRO A 188 -7.15 24.50 -17.09
N LEU A 189 -6.99 24.90 -18.35
CA LEU A 189 -8.11 25.10 -19.28
C LEU A 189 -8.80 23.77 -19.63
N LYS A 190 -8.05 22.68 -19.86
CA LYS A 190 -8.61 21.37 -20.09
C LYS A 190 -9.30 20.82 -18.82
N GLN A 191 -8.72 21.05 -17.66
CA GLN A 191 -9.37 20.73 -16.38
C GLN A 191 -10.71 21.47 -16.25
N ALA A 192 -10.72 22.78 -16.53
CA ALA A 192 -11.93 23.59 -16.45
C ALA A 192 -13.04 23.08 -17.39
N SER A 193 -12.70 22.58 -18.59
CA SER A 193 -13.69 22.00 -19.52
C SER A 193 -14.33 20.71 -18.98
N ILE A 194 -13.57 19.92 -18.21
CA ILE A 194 -14.04 18.64 -17.65
C ILE A 194 -14.82 18.86 -16.34
N ILE A 195 -14.22 19.55 -15.36
CA ILE A 195 -14.82 19.73 -14.03
C ILE A 195 -15.74 20.96 -13.93
N GLY A 196 -15.73 21.83 -14.94
CA GLY A 196 -16.51 23.08 -15.01
C GLY A 196 -15.76 24.30 -14.51
N PHE A 197 -15.84 25.40 -15.28
CA PHE A 197 -15.20 26.69 -14.93
C PHE A 197 -15.64 27.20 -13.55
N GLY A 198 -16.93 27.06 -13.20
CA GLY A 198 -17.45 27.48 -11.90
C GLY A 198 -16.86 26.68 -10.72
N THR A 199 -16.63 25.40 -10.92
CA THR A 199 -15.98 24.54 -9.91
C THR A 199 -14.50 24.94 -9.74
N LEU A 200 -13.77 25.12 -10.84
CA LEU A 200 -12.37 25.52 -10.80
C LEU A 200 -12.20 26.93 -10.18
N PHE A 201 -13.08 27.88 -10.52
CA PHE A 201 -13.09 29.22 -9.92
C PHE A 201 -13.40 29.18 -8.43
N ALA A 202 -14.40 28.39 -8.01
CA ALA A 202 -14.73 28.22 -6.61
C ALA A 202 -13.61 27.55 -5.81
N LEU A 203 -12.86 26.62 -6.43
CA LEU A 203 -11.66 26.01 -5.88
C LEU A 203 -10.55 27.06 -5.71
N PHE A 204 -10.25 27.81 -6.75
CA PHE A 204 -9.25 28.90 -6.72
C PHE A 204 -9.56 29.93 -5.62
N MET A 205 -10.84 30.28 -5.44
CA MET A 205 -11.32 31.18 -4.39
C MET A 205 -11.41 30.53 -3.01
N ARG A 206 -10.98 29.27 -2.85
CA ARG A 206 -11.05 28.48 -1.59
C ARG A 206 -12.48 28.44 -1.00
N ARG A 207 -13.49 28.31 -1.86
CA ARG A 207 -14.90 28.30 -1.45
C ARG A 207 -15.50 26.90 -1.35
N LEU A 208 -14.77 25.87 -1.78
CA LEU A 208 -15.20 24.48 -1.74
C LEU A 208 -14.59 23.75 -0.56
N THR A 209 -15.41 23.01 0.17
CA THR A 209 -14.94 21.95 1.08
C THR A 209 -14.48 20.74 0.25
N LEU A 210 -13.76 19.79 0.88
CA LEU A 210 -13.37 18.55 0.22
C LEU A 210 -14.60 17.80 -0.30
N GLU A 211 -15.65 17.70 0.49
CA GLU A 211 -16.90 17.03 0.13
C GLU A 211 -17.58 17.70 -1.08
N ASP A 212 -17.69 19.05 -1.07
CA ASP A 212 -18.26 19.80 -2.19
C ASP A 212 -17.46 19.61 -3.47
N ALA A 213 -16.14 19.61 -3.39
CA ALA A 213 -15.26 19.41 -4.54
C ALA A 213 -15.47 18.01 -5.13
N VAL A 214 -15.47 16.97 -4.30
CA VAL A 214 -15.71 15.58 -4.72
C VAL A 214 -17.09 15.43 -5.34
N ARG A 215 -18.14 15.94 -4.70
CA ARG A 215 -19.52 15.88 -5.21
C ARG A 215 -19.62 16.52 -6.59
N ARG A 216 -19.16 17.77 -6.76
CA ARG A 216 -19.24 18.49 -8.04
C ARG A 216 -18.49 17.79 -9.17
N VAL A 217 -17.30 17.25 -8.86
CA VAL A 217 -16.54 16.48 -9.85
C VAL A 217 -17.27 15.19 -10.19
N SER A 218 -17.74 14.44 -9.19
CA SER A 218 -18.46 13.18 -9.37
C SER A 218 -19.72 13.35 -10.22
N ASP A 219 -20.55 14.37 -9.90
CA ASP A 219 -21.77 14.68 -10.66
C ASP A 219 -21.44 15.07 -12.11
N ARG A 220 -20.37 15.83 -12.30
CA ARG A 220 -19.95 16.29 -13.64
C ARG A 220 -19.47 15.17 -14.54
N ILE A 221 -18.77 14.19 -13.98
CA ILE A 221 -18.18 13.06 -14.72
C ILE A 221 -19.05 11.79 -14.67
N GLY A 222 -20.16 11.82 -13.93
CA GLY A 222 -21.13 10.72 -13.90
C GLY A 222 -20.64 9.47 -13.15
N ILE A 223 -19.77 9.63 -12.15
CA ILE A 223 -19.28 8.53 -11.32
C ILE A 223 -19.55 8.79 -9.83
N ARG A 224 -19.50 7.74 -9.03
CA ARG A 224 -19.51 7.87 -7.55
C ARG A 224 -18.06 7.92 -7.06
N GLY A 225 -17.53 9.13 -6.89
CA GLY A 225 -16.22 9.36 -6.30
C GLY A 225 -16.31 9.60 -4.81
N ARG A 226 -15.32 9.16 -4.06
CA ARG A 226 -15.14 9.45 -2.64
C ARG A 226 -13.69 9.83 -2.36
N ALA A 227 -13.48 10.92 -1.62
CA ALA A 227 -12.18 11.22 -1.07
C ALA A 227 -11.96 10.42 0.23
N ILE A 228 -10.78 9.83 0.36
CA ILE A 228 -10.32 9.17 1.58
C ILE A 228 -9.24 10.04 2.20
N VAL A 229 -9.54 10.60 3.35
CA VAL A 229 -8.58 11.42 4.11
C VAL A 229 -7.64 10.49 4.86
N TRP A 230 -6.38 10.44 4.43
CA TRP A 230 -5.36 9.61 5.03
C TRP A 230 -4.91 10.15 6.40
N PRO A 231 -4.83 9.31 7.44
CA PRO A 231 -4.16 9.65 8.69
C PRO A 231 -2.63 9.47 8.60
N TYR A 232 -2.13 9.03 7.45
CA TYR A 232 -0.72 8.74 7.15
C TYR A 232 -0.24 9.59 5.99
N ALA A 233 0.99 10.09 6.07
CA ALA A 233 1.61 10.87 5.00
C ALA A 233 2.31 9.99 3.95
N GLU A 234 2.74 8.79 4.33
CA GLU A 234 3.53 7.86 3.53
C GLU A 234 2.91 7.54 2.15
N PRO A 235 1.59 7.31 2.02
CA PRO A 235 0.96 7.07 0.73
C PRO A 235 0.96 8.28 -0.21
N CYS A 236 1.29 9.46 0.32
CA CYS A 236 1.34 10.74 -0.40
C CYS A 236 2.77 11.27 -0.58
N MET A 237 3.79 10.48 -0.16
CA MET A 237 5.20 10.87 -0.26
C MET A 237 5.85 10.20 -1.46
N ASP A 238 5.50 10.66 -2.68
CA ASP A 238 6.16 10.25 -3.91
C ASP A 238 7.53 10.93 -4.06
N VAL A 239 8.41 10.24 -4.73
CA VAL A 239 9.78 10.68 -4.99
C VAL A 239 9.89 11.17 -6.43
N ASP A 240 9.67 12.47 -6.65
CA ASP A 240 9.77 13.11 -7.97
C ASP A 240 11.02 13.99 -8.13
N LYS A 241 11.64 14.38 -7.02
CA LYS A 241 12.76 15.36 -7.01
C LYS A 241 13.89 14.85 -6.12
N PRO A 242 15.15 15.30 -6.39
CA PRO A 242 16.31 14.87 -5.61
C PRO A 242 16.16 15.08 -4.09
N HIS A 243 15.63 16.23 -3.66
CA HIS A 243 15.44 16.47 -2.21
C HIS A 243 14.43 15.53 -1.57
N GLN A 244 13.41 15.07 -2.31
CA GLN A 244 12.46 14.04 -1.82
C GLN A 244 13.14 12.68 -1.74
N LEU A 245 14.00 12.35 -2.73
CA LEU A 245 14.79 11.13 -2.72
C LEU A 245 15.69 11.06 -1.49
N GLU A 246 16.44 12.13 -1.20
CA GLU A 246 17.31 12.16 -0.02
C GLU A 246 16.52 12.08 1.29
N LEU A 247 15.42 12.82 1.41
CA LEU A 247 14.55 12.79 2.61
C LEU A 247 14.03 11.37 2.88
N VAL A 248 13.61 10.66 1.84
CA VAL A 248 13.10 9.28 1.97
C VAL A 248 14.22 8.28 2.23
N ARG A 249 15.41 8.46 1.62
CA ARG A 249 16.61 7.64 1.91
C ARG A 249 17.00 7.71 3.37
N GLU A 250 17.09 8.91 3.92
CA GLU A 250 17.42 9.13 5.32
C GLU A 250 16.38 8.52 6.26
N ASP A 251 15.10 8.70 5.95
CA ASP A 251 14.01 8.15 6.76
C ASP A 251 14.03 6.61 6.79
N LEU A 252 14.16 5.96 5.65
CA LEU A 252 14.18 4.51 5.54
C LEU A 252 15.47 3.90 6.12
N ALA A 253 16.63 4.53 5.92
CA ALA A 253 17.88 4.10 6.53
C ALA A 253 17.80 4.16 8.07
N ARG A 254 17.20 5.23 8.61
CA ARG A 254 16.95 5.34 10.07
C ARG A 254 16.05 4.21 10.56
N GLN A 255 14.91 3.94 9.87
CA GLN A 255 14.00 2.85 10.25
C GLN A 255 14.69 1.47 10.23
N GLN A 256 15.53 1.19 9.21
CA GLN A 256 16.31 -0.05 9.14
C GLN A 256 17.26 -0.20 10.32
N ASN A 257 17.99 0.86 10.69
CA ASN A 257 18.91 0.87 11.81
C ASN A 257 18.21 0.64 13.15
N GLU A 258 17.04 1.24 13.37
CA GLU A 258 16.22 1.03 14.56
C GLU A 258 15.74 -0.43 14.69
N LEU A 259 15.28 -1.02 13.58
CA LEU A 259 14.87 -2.43 13.54
C LEU A 259 16.05 -3.36 13.84
N ALA A 260 17.21 -3.13 13.24
CA ALA A 260 18.42 -3.91 13.51
C ALA A 260 18.87 -3.79 14.98
N GLY A 261 18.77 -2.60 15.56
CA GLY A 261 19.06 -2.36 16.98
C GLY A 261 18.10 -3.10 17.94
N LYS A 262 16.80 -3.11 17.61
CA LYS A 262 15.78 -3.86 18.37
C LYS A 262 16.01 -5.37 18.29
N THR A 263 16.34 -5.89 17.13
CA THR A 263 16.63 -7.31 16.93
C THR A 263 17.87 -7.75 17.73
N LYS A 264 18.94 -6.97 17.70
CA LYS A 264 20.16 -7.24 18.50
C LYS A 264 19.87 -7.22 20.01
N ARG A 265 18.98 -6.35 20.49
CA ARG A 265 18.57 -6.29 21.91
C ARG A 265 17.67 -7.48 22.30
N ALA A 266 16.80 -7.93 21.40
CA ALA A 266 15.94 -9.09 21.63
C ALA A 266 16.75 -10.39 21.74
N VAL A 267 17.75 -10.57 20.87
CA VAL A 267 18.65 -11.74 20.88
C VAL A 267 19.52 -11.77 22.15
N LYS A 268 19.91 -10.62 22.69
CA LYS A 268 20.73 -10.53 23.91
C LYS A 268 19.93 -10.70 25.21
N ARG A 269 18.60 -10.75 25.21
CA ARG A 269 17.81 -11.05 26.40
C ARG A 269 17.87 -12.56 26.67
N PRO A 270 18.47 -13.01 27.82
CA PRO A 270 18.45 -14.42 28.14
C PRO A 270 17.00 -14.86 28.31
N VAL A 271 16.65 -15.95 27.64
CA VAL A 271 15.36 -16.59 27.82
C VAL A 271 15.26 -16.98 29.30
N LYS A 272 14.51 -16.24 30.10
CA LYS A 272 14.13 -16.66 31.45
C LYS A 272 13.39 -17.99 31.28
N LYS A 273 14.09 -19.10 31.57
CA LYS A 273 13.45 -20.43 31.64
C LYS A 273 12.31 -20.30 32.64
N THR A 274 11.10 -20.29 32.14
CA THR A 274 9.90 -20.16 32.95
C THR A 274 9.85 -21.37 33.90
N THR A 275 9.82 -21.14 35.18
CA THR A 275 9.70 -22.10 36.27
C THR A 275 8.46 -23.03 36.13
N LYS A 276 7.57 -22.75 35.22
CA LYS A 276 6.40 -23.58 34.86
C LYS A 276 6.76 -24.96 34.30
N ALA A 277 7.87 -25.09 33.55
CA ALA A 277 8.29 -26.39 32.99
C ALA A 277 8.74 -27.39 34.08
N LYS A 278 9.31 -26.91 35.18
CA LYS A 278 9.71 -27.76 36.32
C LYS A 278 8.51 -28.27 37.13
N HIS A 279 7.41 -27.50 37.20
CA HIS A 279 6.23 -27.95 37.93
C HIS A 279 5.41 -28.98 37.13
N ILE A 280 5.32 -28.87 35.81
CA ILE A 280 4.64 -29.83 34.93
C ILE A 280 5.38 -31.16 34.92
N ALA A 281 6.72 -31.18 34.82
CA ALA A 281 7.50 -32.41 34.87
C ALA A 281 7.43 -33.11 36.22
N LYS A 282 7.26 -32.38 37.35
CA LYS A 282 7.08 -32.95 38.69
C LYS A 282 5.65 -33.52 38.91
N ALA A 283 4.64 -32.91 38.31
CA ALA A 283 3.25 -33.40 38.31
C ALA A 283 3.10 -34.69 37.52
N VAL A 284 3.67 -34.75 36.30
CA VAL A 284 3.63 -35.93 35.43
C VAL A 284 4.35 -37.13 36.08
N LYS A 285 5.50 -36.93 36.76
CA LYS A 285 6.17 -38.01 37.50
C LYS A 285 5.34 -38.53 38.68
N LYS A 286 4.56 -37.69 39.36
CA LYS A 286 3.71 -38.10 40.49
C LYS A 286 2.50 -38.92 40.06
N THR A 287 1.92 -38.60 38.89
CA THR A 287 0.77 -39.32 38.33
C THR A 287 1.16 -40.69 37.80
N THR A 288 2.31 -40.84 37.15
CA THR A 288 2.81 -42.14 36.66
C THR A 288 3.20 -43.09 37.80
N THR A 289 3.70 -42.57 38.92
CA THR A 289 4.02 -43.43 40.09
C THR A 289 2.77 -43.90 40.84
N ARG A 290 1.67 -43.10 40.81
CA ARG A 290 0.39 -43.46 41.42
C ARG A 290 -0.33 -44.54 40.58
N ALA A 291 -0.34 -44.35 39.24
CA ALA A 291 -0.94 -45.33 38.32
C ALA A 291 -0.25 -46.72 38.39
N LYS A 292 1.09 -46.76 38.55
CA LYS A 292 1.81 -48.04 38.73
C LYS A 292 1.52 -48.74 40.07
N LYS A 293 1.22 -47.99 41.14
CA LYS A 293 0.81 -48.59 42.43
C LYS A 293 -0.60 -49.15 42.38
N ASP A 294 -1.52 -48.48 41.70
CA ASP A 294 -2.91 -48.90 41.58
C ASP A 294 -3.05 -50.16 40.71
N VAL A 295 -2.26 -50.31 39.64
CA VAL A 295 -2.20 -51.54 38.82
C VAL A 295 -1.62 -52.70 39.60
N ALA A 296 -0.61 -52.51 40.46
CA ALA A 296 -0.04 -53.56 41.27
C ALA A 296 -0.99 -54.02 42.41
N LEU A 297 -1.85 -53.13 42.90
CA LEU A 297 -2.85 -53.46 43.92
C LEU A 297 -3.99 -54.31 43.34
N VAL A 298 -4.46 -53.96 42.12
CA VAL A 298 -5.51 -54.72 41.43
C VAL A 298 -5.04 -56.14 41.04
N ALA A 299 -3.78 -56.30 40.64
CA ALA A 299 -3.18 -57.60 40.35
C ALA A 299 -3.10 -58.52 41.60
N LYS A 300 -2.75 -57.90 42.76
CA LYS A 300 -2.70 -58.67 44.04
C LYS A 300 -4.12 -59.12 44.54
N THR A 301 -5.16 -58.35 44.26
CA THR A 301 -6.52 -58.64 44.67
C THR A 301 -7.13 -59.75 43.81
N LYS A 302 -6.79 -59.81 42.52
CA LYS A 302 -7.23 -60.93 41.65
C LYS A 302 -6.61 -62.28 42.00
N LEU A 303 -5.32 -62.27 42.42
CA LEU A 303 -4.63 -63.50 42.81
C LEU A 303 -5.14 -64.08 44.13
N LYS A 304 -5.86 -63.31 44.98
CA LYS A 304 -6.48 -63.80 46.24
C LYS A 304 -7.92 -64.29 46.08
N ALA A 305 -8.56 -64.05 44.95
CA ALA A 305 -9.92 -64.48 44.65
C ALA A 305 -9.99 -65.85 43.91
N GLU A 306 -8.82 -66.37 43.50
CA GLU A 306 -8.70 -67.67 42.79
C GLU A 306 -8.01 -68.74 43.65
N LYS A 307 -8.00 -68.57 44.97
CA LYS A 307 -7.68 -69.61 45.97
C LYS A 307 -8.89 -69.74 46.93
#